data_28a883629b7c34eb486a3b762675216a
#
_entry.id   28a883629b7c34eb486a3b762675216a
#
_cell.length_a   1.000
_cell.length_b   1.000
_cell.length_c   1.000
_cell.angle_alpha   90.00
_cell.angle_beta   90.00
_cell.angle_gamma   90.00
#
_symmetry.space_group_name_H-M   'P 1'
#
loop_
_entity.id
_entity.type
_entity.pdbx_description
1 polymer ?
#
loop_
_entity_poly.entity_id
_entity_poly.type
_entity_poly.pdbx_seq_one_letter_code
_entity_poly.pdbx_strand_id
1 'polypeptide(L)'
;MATPRVFVSSTCYDLKYIRDNLRYFITTLGYEPILSEDGAVFFDPSSHTHDSCLTEIPNCQLFVLIIGGRYGGKFQGTDDSITNMEYREAIKHKIPVFTLVESGVLHDHHTYLTNKKNEDIDLTKFNFPSSDSIKIFEFIDEVRKALSNNALSPFRDFNDIECYLRKQWAGMIYDFLTALLHKDLKCKAPLIEP
;
A
#
# COMPACT_ATOMS: atom_id res chain seq x y z
N MET A 1 -6.96 -1.95 25.10
CA MET A 1 -5.55 -2.11 24.72
C MET A 1 -5.41 -1.46 23.35
N ALA A 2 -4.42 -0.61 23.11
CA ALA A 2 -4.24 -0.02 21.78
C ALA A 2 -3.75 -1.12 20.82
N THR A 3 -4.47 -1.32 19.73
CA THR A 3 -4.17 -2.33 18.72
C THR A 3 -3.70 -1.60 17.46
N PRO A 4 -2.56 -1.98 16.84
CA PRO A 4 -2.15 -1.38 15.59
C PRO A 4 -3.20 -1.59 14.50
N ARG A 5 -3.54 -0.53 13.79
CA ARG A 5 -4.52 -0.52 12.70
C ARG A 5 -3.80 -0.54 11.36
N VAL A 6 -4.23 -1.42 10.47
CA VAL A 6 -3.61 -1.64 9.16
C VAL A 6 -4.63 -1.33 8.07
N PHE A 7 -4.43 -0.24 7.34
CA PHE A 7 -5.27 0.07 6.19
C PHE A 7 -4.86 -0.79 4.99
N VAL A 8 -5.85 -1.44 4.34
CA VAL A 8 -5.63 -2.26 3.14
C VAL A 8 -6.29 -1.57 1.94
N SER A 9 -5.45 -1.01 1.08
CA SER A 9 -5.84 -0.30 -0.14
C SER A 9 -5.61 -1.17 -1.37
N SER A 10 -6.65 -1.40 -2.14
CA SER A 10 -6.63 -2.10 -3.44
C SER A 10 -7.98 -1.96 -4.13
N THR A 11 -8.10 -2.41 -5.37
CA THR A 11 -9.41 -2.72 -5.96
C THR A 11 -10.08 -3.88 -5.20
N CYS A 12 -11.43 -3.84 -5.11
CA CYS A 12 -12.16 -4.78 -4.24
C CYS A 12 -12.58 -6.07 -4.97
N TYR A 13 -13.10 -5.97 -6.21
CA TYR A 13 -13.78 -7.10 -6.86
C TYR A 13 -12.83 -8.18 -7.36
N ASP A 14 -11.77 -7.78 -8.04
CA ASP A 14 -10.77 -8.68 -8.63
C ASP A 14 -9.81 -9.26 -7.57
N LEU A 15 -9.55 -8.49 -6.52
CA LEU A 15 -8.66 -8.88 -5.42
C LEU A 15 -9.40 -9.35 -4.15
N LYS A 16 -10.70 -9.70 -4.27
CA LYS A 16 -11.50 -10.11 -3.11
C LYS A 16 -10.84 -11.24 -2.30
N TYR A 17 -10.34 -12.28 -2.96
CA TYR A 17 -9.64 -13.39 -2.30
C TYR A 17 -8.39 -12.91 -1.53
N ILE A 18 -7.60 -12.00 -2.12
CA ILE A 18 -6.42 -11.42 -1.46
C ILE A 18 -6.83 -10.61 -0.25
N ARG A 19 -7.87 -9.77 -0.36
CA ARG A 19 -8.39 -8.94 0.73
C ARG A 19 -8.91 -9.77 1.89
N ASP A 20 -9.69 -10.82 1.62
CA ASP A 20 -10.23 -11.74 2.65
C ASP A 20 -9.09 -12.45 3.41
N ASN A 21 -8.05 -12.89 2.71
CA ASN A 21 -6.89 -13.51 3.35
C ASN A 21 -6.04 -12.48 4.13
N LEU A 22 -5.87 -11.25 3.63
CA LEU A 22 -5.21 -10.17 4.36
C LEU A 22 -5.93 -9.85 5.66
N ARG A 23 -7.26 -9.75 5.64
CA ARG A 23 -8.08 -9.56 6.85
C ARG A 23 -7.77 -10.63 7.89
N TYR A 24 -7.82 -11.90 7.50
CA TYR A 24 -7.51 -13.01 8.39
C TYR A 24 -6.08 -12.93 8.92
N PHE A 25 -5.10 -12.75 8.04
CA PHE A 25 -3.68 -12.66 8.38
C PHE A 25 -3.40 -11.52 9.38
N ILE A 26 -3.87 -10.32 9.12
CA ILE A 26 -3.69 -9.15 9.99
C ILE A 26 -4.29 -9.41 11.37
N THR A 27 -5.49 -10.01 11.42
CA THR A 27 -6.15 -10.37 12.68
C THR A 27 -5.36 -11.42 13.46
N THR A 28 -4.74 -12.42 12.80
CA THR A 28 -3.91 -13.44 13.50
C THR A 28 -2.67 -12.87 14.15
N LEU A 29 -2.21 -11.70 13.71
CA LEU A 29 -1.10 -10.97 14.33
C LEU A 29 -1.54 -10.10 15.52
N GLY A 30 -2.83 -10.07 15.83
CA GLY A 30 -3.41 -9.20 16.85
C GLY A 30 -3.55 -7.75 16.41
N TYR A 31 -3.53 -7.46 15.10
CA TYR A 31 -3.75 -6.14 14.53
C TYR A 31 -5.19 -5.99 14.05
N GLU A 32 -5.65 -4.76 13.89
CA GLU A 32 -6.98 -4.42 13.39
C GLU A 32 -6.89 -4.12 11.88
N PRO A 33 -7.48 -4.97 11.00
CA PRO A 33 -7.53 -4.69 9.58
C PRO A 33 -8.62 -3.66 9.27
N ILE A 34 -8.30 -2.65 8.48
CA ILE A 34 -9.21 -1.61 8.01
C ILE A 34 -9.43 -1.78 6.51
N LEU A 35 -10.60 -2.30 6.16
CA LEU A 35 -11.04 -2.50 4.78
C LEU A 35 -12.37 -1.77 4.58
N SER A 36 -12.51 -1.12 3.43
CA SER A 36 -13.69 -0.29 3.13
C SER A 36 -15.01 -1.09 3.10
N GLU A 37 -14.95 -2.36 2.67
CA GLU A 37 -16.12 -3.24 2.55
C GLU A 37 -16.62 -3.84 3.88
N ASP A 38 -15.81 -3.80 4.93
CA ASP A 38 -16.11 -4.46 6.21
C ASP A 38 -16.89 -3.60 7.20
N GLY A 39 -17.23 -2.36 6.82
CA GLY A 39 -17.82 -1.39 7.76
C GLY A 39 -16.83 -0.92 8.85
N ALA A 40 -15.54 -1.23 8.72
CA ALA A 40 -14.49 -0.73 9.59
C ALA A 40 -14.22 0.78 9.39
N VAL A 41 -14.64 1.30 8.24
CA VAL A 41 -14.63 2.73 7.92
C VAL A 41 -15.98 3.31 8.30
N PHE A 42 -15.99 4.36 9.12
CA PHE A 42 -17.21 5.11 9.39
C PHE A 42 -17.59 5.95 8.17
N PHE A 43 -18.74 5.65 7.57
CA PHE A 43 -19.29 6.41 6.46
C PHE A 43 -20.18 7.53 6.99
N ASP A 44 -19.65 8.76 6.99
CA ASP A 44 -20.43 9.93 7.34
C ASP A 44 -21.54 10.15 6.30
N PRO A 45 -22.83 10.16 6.71
CA PRO A 45 -23.95 10.38 5.79
C PRO A 45 -23.93 11.73 5.08
N SER A 46 -23.18 12.70 5.60
CA SER A 46 -23.02 14.05 5.02
C SER A 46 -21.86 14.15 4.01
N SER A 47 -21.02 13.11 3.91
CA SER A 47 -19.81 13.08 3.09
C SER A 47 -19.92 11.98 2.02
N HIS A 48 -19.12 12.11 0.96
CA HIS A 48 -18.98 11.03 -0.02
C HIS A 48 -18.21 9.85 0.60
N THR A 49 -18.59 8.61 0.25
CA THR A 49 -17.98 7.40 0.81
C THR A 49 -16.46 7.34 0.59
N HIS A 50 -15.94 7.91 -0.51
CA HIS A 50 -14.50 7.97 -0.78
C HIS A 50 -13.78 8.87 0.23
N ASP A 51 -14.39 9.99 0.65
CA ASP A 51 -13.80 10.90 1.64
C ASP A 51 -13.69 10.23 3.01
N SER A 52 -14.64 9.37 3.34
CA SER A 52 -14.62 8.60 4.58
C SER A 52 -13.41 7.66 4.67
N CYS A 53 -13.02 7.01 3.55
CA CYS A 53 -11.81 6.20 3.50
C CYS A 53 -10.55 7.06 3.74
N LEU A 54 -10.47 8.25 3.13
CA LEU A 54 -9.33 9.14 3.32
C LEU A 54 -9.21 9.66 4.76
N THR A 55 -10.34 9.94 5.44
CA THR A 55 -10.34 10.37 6.84
C THR A 55 -9.93 9.28 7.82
N GLU A 56 -10.07 8.00 7.44
CA GLU A 56 -9.68 6.88 8.29
C GLU A 56 -8.18 6.56 8.23
N ILE A 57 -7.52 6.84 7.10
CA ILE A 57 -6.09 6.54 6.89
C ILE A 57 -5.19 7.15 7.98
N PRO A 58 -5.33 8.43 8.39
CA PRO A 58 -4.51 9.02 9.44
C PRO A 58 -4.58 8.31 10.80
N ASN A 59 -5.64 7.54 11.03
CA ASN A 59 -5.84 6.77 12.26
C ASN A 59 -5.13 5.40 12.22
N CYS A 60 -4.49 5.05 11.11
CA CYS A 60 -3.81 3.78 10.91
C CYS A 60 -2.29 3.92 11.13
N GLN A 61 -1.65 2.86 11.62
CA GLN A 61 -0.21 2.81 11.87
C GLN A 61 0.56 2.16 10.72
N LEU A 62 -0.13 1.38 9.89
CA LEU A 62 0.45 0.68 8.74
C LEU A 62 -0.49 0.80 7.55
N PHE A 63 0.07 0.80 6.35
CA PHE A 63 -0.68 0.85 5.10
C PHE A 63 -0.17 -0.24 4.15
N VAL A 64 -1.06 -1.11 3.68
CA VAL A 64 -0.76 -2.15 2.69
C VAL A 64 -1.41 -1.75 1.37
N LEU A 65 -0.60 -1.51 0.35
CA LEU A 65 -1.04 -1.20 -1.00
C LEU A 65 -0.90 -2.43 -1.88
N ILE A 66 -2.00 -2.89 -2.47
CA ILE A 66 -2.00 -3.97 -3.45
C ILE A 66 -2.40 -3.42 -4.81
N ILE A 67 -1.51 -3.55 -5.78
CA ILE A 67 -1.75 -3.14 -7.18
C ILE A 67 -1.97 -4.40 -8.02
N GLY A 68 -3.21 -4.61 -8.44
CA GLY A 68 -3.61 -5.65 -9.38
C GLY A 68 -3.83 -5.11 -10.79
N GLY A 69 -4.41 -5.95 -11.65
CA GLY A 69 -4.63 -5.66 -13.06
C GLY A 69 -5.75 -4.66 -13.38
N ARG A 70 -6.49 -4.18 -12.37
CA ARG A 70 -7.56 -3.20 -12.57
C ARG A 70 -7.20 -1.85 -12.02
N TYR A 71 -7.51 -0.78 -12.77
CA TYR A 71 -7.31 0.59 -12.30
C TYR A 71 -8.32 0.98 -11.21
N GLY A 72 -9.50 0.37 -11.25
CA GLY A 72 -10.57 0.60 -10.28
C GLY A 72 -11.40 1.85 -10.53
N GLY A 73 -12.23 2.21 -9.54
CA GLY A 73 -13.10 3.38 -9.60
C GLY A 73 -12.35 4.70 -9.51
N LYS A 74 -12.80 5.71 -10.28
CA LYS A 74 -12.25 7.05 -10.19
C LYS A 74 -12.70 7.72 -8.90
N PHE A 75 -11.80 8.46 -8.27
CA PHE A 75 -12.11 9.35 -7.17
C PHE A 75 -12.93 10.54 -7.68
N GLN A 76 -13.93 10.97 -6.92
CA GLN A 76 -14.85 12.02 -7.31
C GLN A 76 -14.11 13.30 -7.76
N GLY A 77 -14.43 13.78 -8.95
CA GLY A 77 -13.88 15.03 -9.52
C GLY A 77 -12.46 14.94 -10.05
N THR A 78 -11.85 13.74 -10.08
CA THR A 78 -10.51 13.52 -10.58
C THR A 78 -10.44 12.40 -11.61
N ASP A 79 -9.30 12.30 -12.31
CA ASP A 79 -8.97 11.17 -13.18
C ASP A 79 -8.19 10.07 -12.44
N ASP A 80 -7.83 10.31 -11.21
CA ASP A 80 -7.12 9.36 -10.34
C ASP A 80 -8.07 8.30 -9.78
N SER A 81 -7.56 7.11 -9.49
CA SER A 81 -8.34 6.09 -8.81
C SER A 81 -8.44 6.35 -7.30
N ILE A 82 -9.42 5.72 -6.65
CA ILE A 82 -9.56 5.76 -5.20
C ILE A 82 -8.26 5.28 -4.54
N THR A 83 -7.68 4.18 -5.05
CA THR A 83 -6.42 3.61 -4.55
C THR A 83 -5.24 4.58 -4.65
N ASN A 84 -5.16 5.39 -5.74
CA ASN A 84 -4.14 6.45 -5.86
C ASN A 84 -4.29 7.51 -4.76
N MET A 85 -5.53 7.93 -4.50
CA MET A 85 -5.80 8.96 -3.49
C MET A 85 -5.51 8.44 -2.07
N GLU A 86 -5.90 7.20 -1.77
CA GLU A 86 -5.58 6.54 -0.51
C GLU A 86 -4.07 6.44 -0.28
N TYR A 87 -3.31 6.03 -1.30
CA TYR A 87 -1.85 5.99 -1.24
C TYR A 87 -1.25 7.37 -0.93
N ARG A 88 -1.68 8.41 -1.67
CA ARG A 88 -1.17 9.77 -1.47
C ARG A 88 -1.49 10.30 -0.08
N GLU A 89 -2.67 9.98 0.47
CA GLU A 89 -3.02 10.35 1.85
C GLU A 89 -2.12 9.64 2.87
N ALA A 90 -1.80 8.35 2.67
CA ALA A 90 -0.86 7.63 3.52
C ALA A 90 0.55 8.25 3.49
N ILE A 91 1.06 8.62 2.30
CA ILE A 91 2.35 9.30 2.15
C ILE A 91 2.37 10.67 2.83
N LYS A 92 1.31 11.46 2.66
CA LYS A 92 1.14 12.78 3.31
C LYS A 92 1.23 12.68 4.84
N HIS A 93 0.66 11.63 5.41
CA HIS A 93 0.69 11.36 6.86
C HIS A 93 1.91 10.56 7.32
N LYS A 94 2.87 10.28 6.41
CA LYS A 94 4.12 9.55 6.69
C LYS A 94 3.88 8.15 7.30
N ILE A 95 2.79 7.52 6.93
CA ILE A 95 2.48 6.16 7.35
C ILE A 95 3.40 5.19 6.60
N PRO A 96 4.00 4.17 7.26
CA PRO A 96 4.75 3.13 6.57
C PRO A 96 3.87 2.40 5.56
N VAL A 97 4.27 2.42 4.27
CA VAL A 97 3.55 1.80 3.16
C VAL A 97 4.29 0.56 2.68
N PHE A 98 3.57 -0.55 2.56
CA PHE A 98 4.06 -1.81 2.00
C PHE A 98 3.34 -2.07 0.70
N THR A 99 4.04 -1.85 -0.43
CA THR A 99 3.44 -1.99 -1.76
C THR A 99 3.76 -3.34 -2.36
N LEU A 100 2.72 -4.04 -2.78
CA LEU A 100 2.80 -5.30 -3.50
C LEU A 100 2.10 -5.15 -4.86
N VAL A 101 2.75 -5.68 -5.91
CA VAL A 101 2.24 -5.58 -7.28
C VAL A 101 2.14 -6.98 -7.86
N GLU A 102 1.00 -7.29 -8.47
CA GLU A 102 0.79 -8.57 -9.16
C GLU A 102 1.84 -8.78 -10.25
N SER A 103 2.45 -9.97 -10.29
CA SER A 103 3.58 -10.27 -11.19
C SER A 103 3.23 -10.06 -12.67
N GLY A 104 1.99 -10.38 -13.07
CA GLY A 104 1.50 -10.12 -14.43
C GLY A 104 1.50 -8.63 -14.78
N VAL A 105 1.08 -7.79 -13.84
CA VAL A 105 1.07 -6.32 -14.00
C VAL A 105 2.48 -5.76 -14.14
N LEU A 106 3.46 -6.30 -13.39
CA LEU A 106 4.86 -5.89 -13.54
C LEU A 106 5.46 -6.30 -14.89
N HIS A 107 5.06 -7.44 -15.45
CA HIS A 107 5.46 -7.85 -16.80
C HIS A 107 4.88 -6.89 -17.86
N ASP A 108 3.60 -6.55 -17.74
CA ASP A 108 2.95 -5.57 -18.61
C ASP A 108 3.60 -4.19 -18.49
N HIS A 109 3.92 -3.75 -17.26
CA HIS A 109 4.63 -2.50 -17.01
C HIS A 109 6.02 -2.48 -17.67
N HIS A 110 6.77 -3.59 -17.63
CA HIS A 110 8.05 -3.69 -18.33
C HIS A 110 7.87 -3.56 -19.84
N THR A 111 6.87 -4.23 -20.40
CA THR A 111 6.49 -4.14 -21.82
C THR A 111 6.12 -2.70 -22.20
N TYR A 112 5.31 -2.03 -21.36
CA TYR A 112 4.95 -0.63 -21.53
C TYR A 112 6.19 0.28 -21.58
N LEU A 113 7.11 0.16 -20.62
CA LEU A 113 8.33 0.98 -20.56
C LEU A 113 9.24 0.76 -21.76
N THR A 114 9.32 -0.47 -22.28
CA THR A 114 10.11 -0.80 -23.46
C THR A 114 9.54 -0.13 -24.70
N ASN A 115 8.22 -0.22 -24.87
CA ASN A 115 7.52 0.32 -26.05
C ASN A 115 7.31 1.83 -25.98
N LYS A 116 7.27 2.43 -24.80
CA LYS A 116 7.14 3.90 -24.61
C LYS A 116 8.25 4.70 -25.28
N LYS A 117 9.40 4.06 -25.55
CA LYS A 117 10.53 4.69 -26.25
C LYS A 117 10.40 4.64 -27.79
N ASN A 118 9.43 3.89 -28.30
CA ASN A 118 9.20 3.73 -29.73
C ASN A 118 8.03 4.61 -30.16
N GLU A 119 8.32 5.69 -30.91
CA GLU A 119 7.34 6.66 -31.40
C GLU A 119 6.35 6.07 -32.42
N ASP A 120 6.66 4.93 -33.02
CA ASP A 120 5.80 4.24 -33.98
C ASP A 120 4.69 3.43 -33.30
N ILE A 121 4.71 3.28 -31.98
CA ILE A 121 3.75 2.47 -31.21
C ILE A 121 2.76 3.36 -30.47
N ASP A 122 1.48 3.27 -30.86
CA ASP A 122 0.39 3.90 -30.12
C ASP A 122 -0.02 3.03 -28.91
N LEU A 123 0.57 3.32 -27.76
CA LEU A 123 0.34 2.59 -26.52
C LEU A 123 -1.11 2.67 -26.01
N THR A 124 -1.90 3.65 -26.46
CA THR A 124 -3.31 3.77 -26.07
C THR A 124 -4.18 2.68 -26.72
N LYS A 125 -3.69 2.07 -27.80
CA LYS A 125 -4.35 0.96 -28.52
C LYS A 125 -3.74 -0.40 -28.19
N PHE A 126 -2.71 -0.44 -27.34
CA PHE A 126 -2.04 -1.67 -26.98
C PHE A 126 -2.83 -2.38 -25.88
N ASN A 127 -3.15 -3.67 -26.10
CA ASN A 127 -3.82 -4.49 -25.09
C ASN A 127 -2.78 -5.20 -24.22
N PHE A 128 -2.78 -4.90 -22.94
CA PHE A 128 -1.96 -5.56 -21.94
C PHE A 128 -2.74 -6.75 -21.35
N PRO A 129 -2.13 -7.98 -21.31
CA PRO A 129 -2.85 -9.18 -20.87
C PRO A 129 -3.33 -9.13 -19.42
N SER A 130 -2.55 -8.49 -18.54
CA SER A 130 -2.80 -8.46 -17.09
C SER A 130 -3.24 -7.09 -16.56
N SER A 131 -3.43 -6.08 -17.44
CA SER A 131 -3.69 -4.71 -17.01
C SER A 131 -4.74 -4.05 -17.89
N ASP A 132 -5.79 -3.50 -17.30
CA ASP A 132 -6.90 -2.85 -18.02
C ASP A 132 -6.63 -1.39 -18.37
N SER A 133 -5.57 -0.78 -17.82
CA SER A 133 -5.26 0.63 -18.03
C SER A 133 -3.77 0.95 -17.89
N ILE A 134 -3.24 1.79 -18.78
CA ILE A 134 -1.88 2.34 -18.67
C ILE A 134 -1.69 3.20 -17.40
N LYS A 135 -2.77 3.73 -16.82
CA LYS A 135 -2.73 4.49 -15.58
C LYS A 135 -2.21 3.67 -14.40
N ILE A 136 -2.35 2.33 -14.43
CA ILE A 136 -1.74 1.43 -13.45
C ILE A 136 -0.22 1.55 -13.49
N PHE A 137 0.36 1.64 -14.69
CA PHE A 137 1.81 1.78 -14.88
C PHE A 137 2.31 3.15 -14.43
N GLU A 138 1.54 4.20 -14.69
CA GLU A 138 1.83 5.55 -14.20
C GLU A 138 1.81 5.58 -12.66
N PHE A 139 0.88 4.88 -12.03
CA PHE A 139 0.82 4.75 -10.59
C PHE A 139 2.00 3.95 -10.02
N ILE A 140 2.41 2.84 -10.66
CA ILE A 140 3.62 2.11 -10.28
C ILE A 140 4.86 3.03 -10.36
N ASP A 141 4.94 3.85 -11.41
CA ASP A 141 6.02 4.82 -11.57
C ASP A 141 5.98 5.92 -10.49
N GLU A 142 4.80 6.39 -10.08
CA GLU A 142 4.60 7.33 -8.98
C GLU A 142 5.15 6.74 -7.68
N VAL A 143 4.76 5.51 -7.33
CA VAL A 143 5.25 4.84 -6.13
C VAL A 143 6.77 4.67 -6.15
N ARG A 144 7.35 4.24 -7.27
CA ARG A 144 8.81 4.07 -7.41
C ARG A 144 9.61 5.36 -7.28
N LYS A 145 9.04 6.49 -7.69
CA LYS A 145 9.68 7.81 -7.64
C LYS A 145 9.56 8.50 -6.29
N ALA A 146 8.75 7.97 -5.37
CA ALA A 146 8.61 8.54 -4.04
C ALA A 146 9.94 8.52 -3.28
N LEU A 147 10.21 9.55 -2.47
CA LEU A 147 11.46 9.69 -1.70
C LEU A 147 11.58 8.62 -0.60
N SER A 148 10.47 8.10 -0.12
CA SER A 148 10.36 7.04 0.87
C SER A 148 9.17 6.15 0.54
N ASN A 149 9.06 4.98 1.18
CA ASN A 149 7.97 4.01 0.91
C ASN A 149 7.88 3.60 -0.56
N ASN A 150 9.00 3.54 -1.27
CA ASN A 150 9.10 3.30 -2.71
C ASN A 150 9.47 1.86 -3.07
N ALA A 151 9.56 0.98 -2.08
CA ALA A 151 9.80 -0.44 -2.32
C ALA A 151 8.55 -1.12 -2.86
N LEU A 152 8.71 -1.88 -3.94
CA LEU A 152 7.67 -2.68 -4.58
C LEU A 152 8.06 -4.15 -4.48
N SER A 153 7.16 -5.00 -3.99
CA SER A 153 7.34 -6.45 -3.96
C SER A 153 6.38 -7.12 -4.95
N PRO A 154 6.89 -7.99 -5.85
CA PRO A 154 6.00 -8.77 -6.70
C PRO A 154 5.27 -9.84 -5.89
N PHE A 155 4.04 -10.18 -6.29
CA PHE A 155 3.33 -11.34 -5.78
C PHE A 155 2.60 -12.10 -6.90
N ARG A 156 2.40 -13.39 -6.73
CA ARG A 156 1.62 -14.28 -7.60
C ARG A 156 0.38 -14.80 -6.90
N ASP A 157 0.51 -14.97 -5.59
CA ASP A 157 -0.56 -15.45 -4.72
C ASP A 157 -0.46 -14.83 -3.32
N PHE A 158 -1.40 -15.18 -2.46
CA PHE A 158 -1.43 -14.65 -1.09
C PHE A 158 -0.22 -15.07 -0.25
N ASN A 159 0.37 -16.22 -0.49
CA ASN A 159 1.54 -16.68 0.27
C ASN A 159 2.75 -15.77 0.06
N ASP A 160 2.96 -15.26 -1.16
CA ASP A 160 4.01 -14.28 -1.44
C ASP A 160 3.79 -13.00 -0.61
N ILE A 161 2.54 -12.53 -0.51
CA ILE A 161 2.14 -11.35 0.28
C ILE A 161 2.42 -11.59 1.77
N GLU A 162 1.92 -12.69 2.31
CA GLU A 162 2.08 -13.05 3.71
C GLU A 162 3.56 -13.16 4.10
N CYS A 163 4.36 -13.88 3.32
CA CYS A 163 5.79 -14.04 3.56
C CYS A 163 6.52 -12.69 3.55
N TYR A 164 6.17 -11.80 2.62
CA TYR A 164 6.75 -10.46 2.55
C TYR A 164 6.39 -9.64 3.78
N LEU A 165 5.11 -9.50 4.09
CA LEU A 165 4.64 -8.66 5.19
C LEU A 165 5.16 -9.15 6.56
N ARG A 166 5.20 -10.47 6.80
CA ARG A 166 5.78 -11.03 8.03
C ARG A 166 7.23 -10.59 8.23
N LYS A 167 8.05 -10.66 7.18
CA LYS A 167 9.47 -10.25 7.24
C LYS A 167 9.63 -8.75 7.46
N GLN A 168 8.85 -7.93 6.72
CA GLN A 168 8.93 -6.48 6.82
C GLN A 168 8.50 -5.97 8.20
N TRP A 169 7.39 -6.49 8.72
CA TRP A 169 6.89 -6.08 10.03
C TRP A 169 7.77 -6.58 11.17
N ALA A 170 8.34 -7.78 11.06
CA ALA A 170 9.35 -8.25 12.02
C ALA A 170 10.60 -7.35 12.01
N GLY A 171 11.07 -6.91 10.83
CA GLY A 171 12.16 -5.95 10.69
C GLY A 171 11.86 -4.62 11.37
N MET A 172 10.67 -4.06 11.17
CA MET A 172 10.25 -2.82 11.86
C MET A 172 10.26 -2.96 13.39
N ILE A 173 9.76 -4.09 13.92
CA ILE A 173 9.78 -4.35 15.36
C ILE A 173 11.22 -4.44 15.85
N TYR A 174 12.09 -5.14 15.12
CA TYR A 174 13.51 -5.25 15.46
C TYR A 174 14.18 -3.88 15.54
N ASP A 175 13.98 -3.03 14.51
CA ASP A 175 14.56 -1.68 14.46
C ASP A 175 14.05 -0.81 15.62
N PHE A 176 12.75 -0.88 15.92
CA PHE A 176 12.15 -0.16 17.04
C PHE A 176 12.73 -0.59 18.40
N LEU A 177 12.82 -1.90 18.65
CA LEU A 177 13.41 -2.43 19.89
C LEU A 177 14.88 -2.07 20.03
N THR A 178 15.64 -2.14 18.93
CA THR A 178 17.05 -1.75 18.89
C THR A 178 17.22 -0.27 19.21
N ALA A 179 16.37 0.60 18.65
CA ALA A 179 16.39 2.03 18.94
C ALA A 179 16.08 2.35 20.41
N LEU A 180 15.15 1.61 21.03
CA LEU A 180 14.86 1.74 22.47
C LEU A 180 16.08 1.38 23.33
N LEU A 181 16.73 0.26 23.06
CA LEU A 181 17.93 -0.17 23.80
C LEU A 181 19.06 0.88 23.71
N HIS A 182 19.28 1.47 22.53
CA HIS A 182 20.29 2.51 22.36
C HIS A 182 19.94 3.83 23.07
N LYS A 183 18.66 4.19 23.17
CA LYS A 183 18.22 5.34 23.97
C LYS A 183 18.52 5.14 25.44
N ASP A 184 18.22 3.98 26.00
CA ASP A 184 18.47 3.66 27.40
C ASP A 184 19.96 3.66 27.76
N LEU A 185 20.82 3.23 26.82
CA LEU A 185 22.28 3.28 27.01
C LEU A 185 22.81 4.71 27.03
N LYS A 186 22.28 5.63 26.22
CA LYS A 186 22.66 7.05 26.23
C LYS A 186 22.20 7.78 27.49
N CYS A 187 21.04 7.41 28.04
CA CYS A 187 20.52 7.99 29.29
C CYS A 187 21.25 7.49 30.53
N LYS A 188 21.97 6.36 30.47
CA LYS A 188 22.71 5.75 31.58
C LYS A 188 24.20 6.04 31.59
N ALA A 189 24.73 6.78 30.60
CA ALA A 189 26.11 7.21 30.64
C ALA A 189 26.30 8.22 31.78
N PRO A 190 27.16 7.97 32.81
CA PRO A 190 27.39 8.94 33.86
C PRO A 190 28.04 10.19 33.25
N LEU A 191 27.56 11.37 33.68
CA LEU A 191 28.27 12.61 33.48
C LEU A 191 29.61 12.46 34.21
N ILE A 192 30.66 12.18 33.48
CA ILE A 192 32.03 12.34 34.01
C ILE A 192 32.28 13.83 33.93
N GLU A 193 31.99 14.54 35.01
CA GLU A 193 32.46 15.92 35.17
C GLU A 193 34.01 15.90 35.34
N PRO A 194 34.68 16.86 34.70
CA PRO A 194 36.14 16.98 34.76
C PRO A 194 36.68 17.43 36.12
#